data_7a388576e719f77d30f07e7aaf01a303
#
_entry.id   7a388576e719f77d30f07e7aaf01a303
#
_cell.length_a   1.000
_cell.length_b   1.000
_cell.length_c   1.000
_cell.angle_alpha   90.00
_cell.angle_beta   90.00
_cell.angle_gamma   90.00
#
_symmetry.space_group_name_H-M   'P 1'
#
loop_
_entity.id
_entity.type
_entity.pdbx_description
1 polymer ?
#
loop_
_entity_poly.entity_id
_entity_poly.type
_entity_poly.pdbx_seq_one_letter_code
_entity_poly.pdbx_strand_id
1 'polypeptide(L)'
;MSKPLLLCLIGKSGSGKSTISSRLERRFGYVQAKSYTTRPMRDSPEDENTHTFITREQIDDFKDDIVAYNEYNGNAYFVTRKMLEGCQIYVVDREGLIQLYKNYHNKDILSIYIDCDSSIASRRMAERGDTDEQIMKRLQYDEKAFANCQELCDFVIPNEAQNGVNDIVDWIDGLYRYYRVRKDNG
;
A
#
# COMPACT_ATOMS: atom_id res chain seq x y z
N MET A 1 0.25 -22.86 15.71
CA MET A 1 -0.54 -21.62 15.58
C MET A 1 -0.32 -21.07 14.18
N SER A 2 -1.36 -20.72 13.47
CA SER A 2 -1.26 -20.09 12.17
C SER A 2 -0.55 -18.72 12.28
N LYS A 3 0.20 -18.34 11.24
CA LYS A 3 0.80 -17.00 11.20
C LYS A 3 -0.32 -15.96 11.06
N PRO A 4 -0.19 -14.79 11.71
CA PRO A 4 -1.12 -13.69 11.45
C PRO A 4 -1.08 -13.27 9.97
N LEU A 5 -2.12 -12.61 9.48
CA LEU A 5 -2.25 -12.18 8.09
C LEU A 5 -1.91 -10.71 7.94
N LEU A 6 -1.13 -10.35 6.92
CA LEU A 6 -0.86 -9.00 6.48
C LEU A 6 -1.52 -8.75 5.13
N LEU A 7 -2.47 -7.82 5.08
CA LEU A 7 -3.10 -7.35 3.85
C LEU A 7 -2.19 -6.32 3.17
N CYS A 8 -1.68 -6.64 2.01
CA CYS A 8 -0.91 -5.71 1.18
C CYS A 8 -1.80 -5.13 0.06
N LEU A 9 -1.99 -3.81 0.04
CA LEU A 9 -2.70 -3.12 -1.03
C LEU A 9 -1.70 -2.52 -2.02
N ILE A 10 -1.78 -2.95 -3.26
CA ILE A 10 -0.87 -2.57 -4.34
C ILE A 10 -1.68 -1.89 -5.46
N GLY A 11 -1.06 -1.04 -6.25
CA GLY A 11 -1.69 -0.39 -7.41
C GLY A 11 -1.06 0.95 -7.74
N LYS A 12 -1.35 1.45 -8.93
CA LYS A 12 -0.83 2.71 -9.47
C LYS A 12 -1.29 3.93 -8.66
N SER A 13 -0.66 5.08 -8.89
CA SER A 13 -1.09 6.37 -8.33
C SER A 13 -2.55 6.66 -8.72
N GLY A 14 -3.32 7.25 -7.82
CA GLY A 14 -4.75 7.54 -8.09
C GLY A 14 -5.68 6.31 -8.08
N SER A 15 -5.17 5.08 -7.87
CA SER A 15 -6.02 3.87 -7.85
C SER A 15 -6.94 3.75 -6.63
N GLY A 16 -6.75 4.56 -5.59
CA GLY A 16 -7.65 4.59 -4.42
C GLY A 16 -7.20 3.77 -3.22
N LYS A 17 -5.96 3.25 -3.21
CA LYS A 17 -5.42 2.46 -2.09
C LYS A 17 -5.56 3.14 -0.72
N SER A 18 -5.16 4.41 -0.62
CA SER A 18 -5.24 5.18 0.63
C SER A 18 -6.69 5.37 1.10
N THR A 19 -7.62 5.61 0.18
CA THR A 19 -9.05 5.71 0.49
C THR A 19 -9.60 4.39 1.02
N ILE A 20 -9.23 3.28 0.38
CA ILE A 20 -9.64 1.93 0.78
C ILE A 20 -9.06 1.60 2.17
N SER A 21 -7.75 1.79 2.37
CA SER A 21 -7.10 1.50 3.65
C SER A 21 -7.68 2.33 4.80
N SER A 22 -7.88 3.64 4.62
CA SER A 22 -8.51 4.50 5.64
C SER A 22 -9.95 4.09 5.96
N ARG A 23 -10.70 3.55 4.99
CA ARG A 23 -12.06 3.03 5.27
C ARG A 23 -12.03 1.70 6.00
N LEU A 24 -11.08 0.81 5.70
CA LEU A 24 -10.87 -0.42 6.46
C LEU A 24 -10.52 -0.10 7.92
N GLU A 25 -9.64 0.87 8.17
CA GLU A 25 -9.33 1.33 9.52
C GLU A 25 -10.59 1.85 10.26
N ARG A 26 -11.31 2.78 9.64
CA ARG A 26 -12.46 3.43 10.28
C ARG A 26 -13.65 2.50 10.51
N ARG A 27 -13.92 1.57 9.57
CA ARG A 27 -15.11 0.71 9.63
C ARG A 27 -14.89 -0.58 10.41
N PHE A 28 -13.68 -1.12 10.34
CA PHE A 28 -13.39 -2.46 10.86
C PHE A 28 -12.25 -2.50 11.88
N GLY A 29 -11.64 -1.35 12.19
CA GLY A 29 -10.59 -1.25 13.20
C GLY A 29 -9.24 -1.84 12.78
N TYR A 30 -8.98 -1.98 11.48
CA TYR A 30 -7.66 -2.39 11.01
C TYR A 30 -6.61 -1.32 11.37
N VAL A 31 -5.37 -1.76 11.58
CA VAL A 31 -4.22 -0.86 11.79
C VAL A 31 -3.34 -0.89 10.56
N GLN A 32 -3.13 0.28 9.96
CA GLN A 32 -2.25 0.43 8.80
C GLN A 32 -0.81 0.72 9.22
N ALA A 33 0.15 0.06 8.54
CA ALA A 33 1.56 0.40 8.68
C ALA A 33 1.86 1.76 8.03
N LYS A 34 2.50 2.66 8.77
CA LYS A 34 2.97 3.97 8.29
C LYS A 34 4.43 3.84 7.88
N SER A 35 4.71 3.58 6.59
CA SER A 35 6.09 3.46 6.11
C SER A 35 6.91 4.70 6.45
N TYR A 36 8.20 4.49 6.72
CA TYR A 36 9.16 5.59 6.89
C TYR A 36 9.47 6.21 5.52
N THR A 37 9.68 7.53 5.53
CA THR A 37 10.14 8.25 4.32
C THR A 37 11.02 9.43 4.66
N THR A 38 12.01 9.69 3.79
CA THR A 38 12.85 10.90 3.85
C THR A 38 12.28 12.06 3.02
N ARG A 39 11.14 11.84 2.37
CA ARG A 39 10.43 12.88 1.63
C ARG A 39 9.92 13.96 2.59
N PRO A 40 10.01 15.25 2.24
CA PRO A 40 9.32 16.28 3.00
C PRO A 40 7.80 16.01 3.09
N MET A 41 7.22 16.28 4.26
CA MET A 41 5.78 16.18 4.44
C MET A 41 5.06 17.17 3.51
N ARG A 42 3.98 16.73 2.88
CA ARG A 42 3.09 17.60 2.11
C ARG A 42 2.08 18.22 3.05
N ASP A 43 1.60 19.39 2.69
CA ASP A 43 0.51 20.05 3.41
C ASP A 43 -0.82 19.35 3.07
N SER A 44 -0.97 18.11 3.54
CA SER A 44 -2.21 17.35 3.39
C SER A 44 -2.43 16.43 4.61
N PRO A 45 -3.65 16.36 5.14
CA PRO A 45 -3.98 15.47 6.25
C PRO A 45 -3.74 13.98 5.97
N GLU A 46 -3.74 13.57 4.70
CA GLU A 46 -3.47 12.19 4.30
C GLU A 46 -2.01 11.80 4.51
N ASP A 47 -1.08 12.74 4.36
CA ASP A 47 0.36 12.49 4.51
C ASP A 47 0.72 12.10 5.94
N GLU A 48 0.15 12.78 6.94
CA GLU A 48 0.38 12.48 8.36
C GLU A 48 -0.05 11.06 8.76
N ASN A 49 -1.03 10.52 8.03
CA ASN A 49 -1.62 9.22 8.33
C ASN A 49 -0.96 8.05 7.60
N THR A 50 -0.19 8.32 6.54
CA THR A 50 0.38 7.26 5.67
C THR A 50 1.87 7.04 5.87
N HIS A 51 2.60 8.02 6.38
CA HIS A 51 4.05 7.97 6.53
C HIS A 51 4.54 8.47 7.88
N THR A 52 5.69 7.96 8.29
CA THR A 52 6.53 8.50 9.37
C THR A 52 7.73 9.20 8.72
N PHE A 53 7.82 10.52 8.88
CA PHE A 53 8.85 11.34 8.24
C PHE A 53 10.12 11.33 9.07
N ILE A 54 11.25 11.05 8.43
CA ILE A 54 12.58 10.98 9.05
C ILE A 54 13.62 11.67 8.18
N THR A 55 14.80 11.95 8.72
CA THR A 55 15.96 12.40 7.93
C THR A 55 16.68 11.20 7.30
N ARG A 56 17.55 11.47 6.31
CA ARG A 56 18.30 10.41 5.64
C ARG A 56 19.31 9.72 6.58
N GLU A 57 19.86 10.48 7.51
CA GLU A 57 20.81 9.97 8.51
C GLU A 57 20.15 9.00 9.49
N GLN A 58 18.86 9.18 9.78
CA GLN A 58 18.11 8.31 10.68
C GLN A 58 17.80 6.93 10.07
N ILE A 59 18.02 6.71 8.77
CA ILE A 59 17.81 5.38 8.14
C ILE A 59 18.70 4.33 8.80
N ASP A 60 19.94 4.70 9.19
CA ASP A 60 20.89 3.80 9.81
C ASP A 60 20.39 3.21 11.14
N ASP A 61 19.52 3.91 11.85
CA ASP A 61 18.91 3.42 13.10
C ASP A 61 17.99 2.21 12.88
N PHE A 62 17.54 1.98 11.65
CA PHE A 62 16.59 0.95 11.28
C PHE A 62 17.17 -0.18 10.40
N LYS A 63 18.41 -0.07 9.94
CA LYS A 63 19.01 -0.92 8.88
C LYS A 63 18.82 -2.42 9.09
N ASP A 64 18.93 -2.89 10.33
CA ASP A 64 18.85 -4.33 10.67
C ASP A 64 17.40 -4.85 10.75
N ASP A 65 16.42 -3.93 10.75
CA ASP A 65 14.99 -4.25 10.86
C ASP A 65 14.20 -3.96 9.58
N ILE A 66 14.83 -3.32 8.59
CA ILE A 66 14.21 -3.03 7.29
C ILE A 66 13.89 -4.32 6.55
N VAL A 67 12.63 -4.49 6.11
CA VAL A 67 12.17 -5.66 5.34
C VAL A 67 11.78 -5.32 3.91
N ALA A 68 11.45 -4.07 3.63
CA ALA A 68 11.26 -3.54 2.28
C ALA A 68 11.74 -2.10 2.21
N TYR A 69 12.48 -1.77 1.13
CA TYR A 69 13.07 -0.45 0.89
C TYR A 69 12.96 -0.10 -0.59
N ASN A 70 12.60 1.14 -0.89
CA ASN A 70 12.61 1.67 -2.25
C ASN A 70 13.05 3.14 -2.24
N GLU A 71 13.58 3.62 -3.37
CA GLU A 71 13.84 5.04 -3.60
C GLU A 71 12.99 5.56 -4.75
N TYR A 72 12.36 6.71 -4.52
CA TYR A 72 11.60 7.42 -5.53
C TYR A 72 11.88 8.92 -5.46
N ASN A 73 12.27 9.53 -6.59
CA ASN A 73 12.65 10.94 -6.68
C ASN A 73 13.69 11.37 -5.61
N GLY A 74 14.70 10.54 -5.36
CA GLY A 74 15.76 10.80 -4.39
C GLY A 74 15.34 10.67 -2.92
N ASN A 75 14.13 10.23 -2.65
CA ASN A 75 13.62 9.99 -1.29
C ASN A 75 13.51 8.49 -1.02
N ALA A 76 13.90 8.09 0.19
CA ALA A 76 13.75 6.74 0.68
C ALA A 76 12.31 6.49 1.17
N TYR A 77 11.83 5.27 0.96
CA TYR A 77 10.60 4.73 1.50
C TYR A 77 10.89 3.32 2.00
N PHE A 78 10.59 3.03 3.26
CA PHE A 78 10.84 1.69 3.79
C PHE A 78 9.89 1.34 4.95
N VAL A 79 9.84 0.06 5.25
CA VAL A 79 9.09 -0.47 6.39
C VAL A 79 9.97 -1.44 7.17
N THR A 80 9.80 -1.45 8.49
CA THR A 80 10.50 -2.33 9.39
C THR A 80 9.64 -3.52 9.80
N ARG A 81 10.30 -4.61 10.19
CA ARG A 81 9.66 -5.81 10.75
C ARG A 81 8.79 -5.45 11.96
N LYS A 82 9.37 -4.70 12.90
CA LYS A 82 8.68 -4.24 14.11
C LYS A 82 7.41 -3.45 13.79
N MET A 83 7.44 -2.56 12.79
CA MET A 83 6.25 -1.82 12.38
C MET A 83 5.15 -2.74 11.88
N LEU A 84 5.49 -3.72 11.05
CA LEU A 84 4.52 -4.65 10.47
C LEU A 84 3.90 -5.61 11.50
N GLU A 85 4.58 -5.89 12.61
CA GLU A 85 4.06 -6.80 13.64
C GLU A 85 2.74 -6.32 14.23
N GLY A 86 2.59 -5.01 14.48
CA GLY A 86 1.38 -4.40 15.03
C GLY A 86 0.26 -4.11 14.02
N CYS A 87 0.49 -4.30 12.71
CA CYS A 87 -0.40 -3.84 11.66
C CYS A 87 -1.09 -4.97 10.93
N GLN A 88 -2.29 -4.71 10.39
CA GLN A 88 -3.02 -5.61 9.52
C GLN A 88 -2.94 -5.21 8.04
N ILE A 89 -2.69 -3.92 7.75
CA ILE A 89 -2.66 -3.39 6.39
C ILE A 89 -1.31 -2.73 6.12
N TYR A 90 -0.80 -2.96 4.92
CA TYR A 90 0.31 -2.19 4.37
C TYR A 90 0.03 -1.80 2.91
N VAL A 91 0.13 -0.50 2.62
CA VAL A 91 0.07 0.02 1.25
C VAL A 91 1.48 0.04 0.70
N VAL A 92 1.73 -0.73 -0.34
CA VAL A 92 3.07 -1.01 -0.84
C VAL A 92 3.13 -0.89 -2.36
N ASP A 93 4.30 -0.61 -2.92
CA ASP A 93 4.58 -0.70 -4.35
C ASP A 93 5.02 -2.13 -4.75
N ARG A 94 5.23 -2.33 -6.05
CA ARG A 94 5.61 -3.65 -6.59
C ARG A 94 6.94 -4.16 -6.02
N GLU A 95 7.95 -3.30 -5.98
CA GLU A 95 9.28 -3.68 -5.49
C GLU A 95 9.27 -4.00 -4.01
N GLY A 96 8.56 -3.20 -3.21
CA GLY A 96 8.35 -3.44 -1.80
C GLY A 96 7.63 -4.77 -1.54
N LEU A 97 6.62 -5.13 -2.35
CA LEU A 97 5.93 -6.44 -2.24
C LEU A 97 6.91 -7.61 -2.49
N ILE A 98 7.74 -7.51 -3.54
CA ILE A 98 8.73 -8.54 -3.84
C ILE A 98 9.72 -8.71 -2.68
N GLN A 99 10.16 -7.60 -2.08
CA GLN A 99 11.06 -7.64 -0.93
C GLN A 99 10.39 -8.22 0.31
N LEU A 100 9.10 -7.90 0.54
CA LEU A 100 8.34 -8.52 1.64
C LEU A 100 8.27 -10.04 1.50
N TYR A 101 7.99 -10.55 0.32
CA TYR A 101 7.99 -12.01 0.09
C TYR A 101 9.34 -12.67 0.40
N LYS A 102 10.45 -11.95 0.19
CA LYS A 102 11.81 -12.46 0.46
C LYS A 102 12.23 -12.33 1.93
N ASN A 103 11.85 -11.22 2.59
CA ASN A 103 12.49 -10.80 3.84
C ASN A 103 11.56 -10.86 5.05
N TYR A 104 10.24 -11.00 4.84
CA TYR A 104 9.26 -10.93 5.91
C TYR A 104 8.44 -12.21 6.01
N HIS A 105 8.71 -13.00 7.05
CA HIS A 105 8.08 -14.31 7.26
C HIS A 105 7.27 -14.41 8.55
N ASN A 106 7.09 -13.31 9.28
CA ASN A 106 6.35 -13.28 10.55
C ASN A 106 4.84 -13.38 10.35
N LYS A 107 4.36 -12.94 9.18
CA LYS A 107 2.95 -13.01 8.77
C LYS A 107 2.83 -13.63 7.39
N ASP A 108 1.67 -14.20 7.13
CA ASP A 108 1.29 -14.54 5.76
C ASP A 108 0.82 -13.28 5.04
N ILE A 109 1.15 -13.14 3.78
CA ILE A 109 0.79 -11.98 2.97
C ILE A 109 -0.44 -12.34 2.14
N LEU A 110 -1.45 -11.46 2.18
CA LEU A 110 -2.59 -11.43 1.26
C LEU A 110 -2.44 -10.16 0.41
N SER A 111 -2.06 -10.33 -0.83
CA SER A 111 -1.77 -9.23 -1.74
C SER A 111 -2.94 -8.95 -2.67
N ILE A 112 -3.37 -7.68 -2.74
CA ILE A 112 -4.50 -7.24 -3.55
C ILE A 112 -4.06 -6.07 -4.44
N TYR A 113 -4.10 -6.26 -5.74
CA TYR A 113 -3.88 -5.21 -6.71
C TYR A 113 -5.18 -4.43 -6.94
N ILE A 114 -5.15 -3.12 -6.64
CA ILE A 114 -6.26 -2.21 -6.93
C ILE A 114 -6.05 -1.66 -8.34
N ASP A 115 -6.81 -2.20 -9.27
CA ASP A 115 -6.76 -1.79 -10.67
C ASP A 115 -7.65 -0.56 -10.91
N CYS A 116 -7.16 0.37 -11.72
CA CYS A 116 -7.88 1.60 -12.03
C CYS A 116 -7.46 2.10 -13.40
N ASP A 117 -8.43 2.46 -14.21
CA ASP A 117 -8.18 3.10 -15.48
C ASP A 117 -7.37 4.39 -15.32
N SER A 118 -6.43 4.62 -16.25
CA SER A 118 -5.52 5.79 -16.18
C SER A 118 -6.27 7.13 -16.29
N SER A 119 -7.38 7.17 -16.98
CA SER A 119 -8.20 8.39 -17.09
C SER A 119 -8.88 8.72 -15.77
N ILE A 120 -9.37 7.71 -15.05
CA ILE A 120 -9.94 7.85 -13.70
C ILE A 120 -8.84 8.24 -12.70
N ALA A 121 -7.71 7.58 -12.77
CA ALA A 121 -6.56 7.87 -11.91
C ALA A 121 -6.06 9.32 -12.11
N SER A 122 -5.95 9.79 -13.37
CA SER A 122 -5.56 11.16 -13.70
C SER A 122 -6.53 12.18 -13.13
N ARG A 123 -7.84 11.96 -13.30
CA ARG A 123 -8.88 12.85 -12.75
C ARG A 123 -8.77 12.93 -11.23
N ARG A 124 -8.62 11.80 -10.54
CA ARG A 124 -8.46 11.77 -9.07
C ARG A 124 -7.19 12.48 -8.58
N MET A 125 -6.09 12.41 -9.35
CA MET A 125 -4.86 13.16 -9.07
C MET A 125 -5.08 14.67 -9.27
N ALA A 126 -5.76 15.10 -10.34
CA ALA A 126 -6.11 16.50 -10.58
C ALA A 126 -7.03 17.07 -9.49
N GLU A 127 -8.06 16.32 -9.09
CA GLU A 127 -8.99 16.70 -7.99
C GLU A 127 -8.25 16.87 -6.64
N ARG A 128 -7.13 16.18 -6.45
CA ARG A 128 -6.27 16.31 -5.27
C ARG A 128 -5.29 17.48 -5.34
N GLY A 129 -5.19 18.16 -6.49
CA GLY A 129 -4.33 19.32 -6.72
C GLY A 129 -2.98 19.02 -7.35
N ASP A 130 -2.75 17.81 -7.87
CA ASP A 130 -1.55 17.51 -8.65
C ASP A 130 -1.61 18.29 -9.99
N THR A 131 -0.48 18.86 -10.42
CA THR A 131 -0.39 19.53 -11.73
C THR A 131 -0.36 18.53 -12.88
N ASP A 132 -0.72 18.95 -14.10
CA ASP A 132 -0.67 18.10 -15.29
C ASP A 132 0.72 17.48 -15.50
N GLU A 133 1.78 18.24 -15.27
CA GLU A 133 3.16 17.73 -15.37
C GLU A 133 3.44 16.63 -14.34
N GLN A 134 2.98 16.80 -13.11
CA GLN A 134 3.13 15.79 -12.04
C GLN A 134 2.32 14.54 -12.37
N ILE A 135 1.10 14.68 -12.88
CA ILE A 135 0.26 13.58 -13.30
C ILE A 135 0.93 12.78 -14.43
N MET A 136 1.40 13.45 -15.48
CA MET A 136 2.08 12.80 -16.60
C MET A 136 3.33 12.03 -16.15
N LYS A 137 4.18 12.63 -15.32
CA LYS A 137 5.37 11.96 -14.77
C LYS A 137 5.00 10.72 -13.96
N ARG A 138 3.94 10.77 -13.16
CA ARG A 138 3.46 9.64 -12.36
C ARG A 138 2.93 8.53 -13.23
N LEU A 139 2.11 8.83 -14.23
CA LEU A 139 1.57 7.82 -15.15
C LEU A 139 2.69 7.09 -15.90
N GLN A 140 3.68 7.83 -16.42
CA GLN A 140 4.82 7.23 -17.12
C GLN A 140 5.68 6.36 -16.19
N TYR A 141 5.89 6.78 -14.96
CA TYR A 141 6.60 5.98 -13.97
C TYR A 141 5.81 4.72 -13.61
N ASP A 142 4.53 4.87 -13.31
CA ASP A 142 3.67 3.77 -12.87
C ASP A 142 3.49 2.69 -13.95
N GLU A 143 3.46 3.07 -15.23
CA GLU A 143 3.38 2.12 -16.35
C GLU A 143 4.54 1.13 -16.32
N LYS A 144 5.74 1.60 -16.04
CA LYS A 144 6.95 0.77 -15.95
C LYS A 144 7.05 0.06 -14.59
N ALA A 145 6.84 0.80 -13.51
CA ALA A 145 7.04 0.30 -12.14
C ALA A 145 6.03 -0.80 -11.78
N PHE A 146 4.81 -0.75 -12.34
CA PHE A 146 3.75 -1.72 -12.08
C PHE A 146 3.50 -2.69 -13.24
N ALA A 147 4.41 -2.75 -14.23
CA ALA A 147 4.30 -3.74 -15.30
C ALA A 147 4.19 -5.16 -14.73
N ASN A 148 3.18 -5.91 -15.17
CA ASN A 148 2.86 -7.28 -14.72
C ASN A 148 2.68 -7.43 -13.20
N CYS A 149 2.42 -6.33 -12.47
CA CYS A 149 2.23 -6.38 -11.03
C CYS A 149 0.98 -7.19 -10.62
N GLN A 150 -0.02 -7.24 -11.48
CA GLN A 150 -1.24 -8.03 -11.29
C GLN A 150 -0.94 -9.52 -11.10
N GLU A 151 0.05 -10.04 -11.84
CA GLU A 151 0.47 -11.46 -11.79
C GLU A 151 1.17 -11.84 -10.46
N LEU A 152 1.66 -10.84 -9.72
CA LEU A 152 2.32 -11.04 -8.42
C LEU A 152 1.33 -11.06 -7.25
N CYS A 153 0.09 -10.66 -7.48
CA CYS A 153 -0.90 -10.47 -6.44
C CYS A 153 -1.89 -11.63 -6.39
N ASP A 154 -2.37 -11.97 -5.19
CA ASP A 154 -3.38 -13.01 -5.00
C ASP A 154 -4.71 -12.64 -5.64
N PHE A 155 -5.05 -11.34 -5.63
CA PHE A 155 -6.30 -10.81 -6.19
C PHE A 155 -6.08 -9.49 -6.92
N VAL A 156 -6.94 -9.28 -7.93
CA VAL A 156 -7.07 -8.00 -8.65
C VAL A 156 -8.49 -7.49 -8.47
N ILE A 157 -8.64 -6.25 -8.00
CA ILE A 157 -9.93 -5.61 -7.80
C ILE A 157 -10.01 -4.36 -8.67
N PRO A 158 -10.97 -4.28 -9.60
CA PRO A 158 -11.22 -3.05 -10.35
C PRO A 158 -11.84 -1.98 -9.43
N ASN A 159 -11.24 -0.78 -9.43
CA ASN A 159 -11.77 0.41 -8.73
C ASN A 159 -12.19 1.47 -9.73
N GLU A 160 -13.20 1.14 -10.51
CA GLU A 160 -13.81 2.02 -11.50
C GLU A 160 -14.82 2.98 -10.86
N ALA A 161 -15.19 4.04 -11.61
CA ALA A 161 -16.14 5.04 -11.14
C ALA A 161 -17.54 4.47 -10.82
N GLN A 162 -17.87 3.30 -11.36
CA GLN A 162 -19.16 2.63 -11.18
C GLN A 162 -19.23 1.80 -9.89
N ASN A 163 -18.10 1.38 -9.36
CA ASN A 163 -18.05 0.59 -8.13
C ASN A 163 -18.05 1.51 -6.92
N GLY A 164 -18.98 1.32 -6.01
CA GLY A 164 -18.95 1.98 -4.73
C GLY A 164 -17.69 1.57 -3.97
N VAL A 165 -16.86 2.53 -3.54
CA VAL A 165 -15.65 2.21 -2.77
C VAL A 165 -15.97 1.42 -1.48
N ASN A 166 -17.19 1.55 -0.95
CA ASN A 166 -17.64 0.78 0.20
C ASN A 166 -17.80 -0.71 -0.13
N ASP A 167 -18.28 -1.05 -1.32
CA ASP A 167 -18.43 -2.44 -1.75
C ASP A 167 -17.06 -3.13 -1.87
N ILE A 168 -16.06 -2.39 -2.39
CA ILE A 168 -14.67 -2.86 -2.44
C ILE A 168 -14.13 -3.11 -1.03
N VAL A 169 -14.38 -2.18 -0.11
CA VAL A 169 -13.94 -2.27 1.29
C VAL A 169 -14.60 -3.46 1.99
N ASP A 170 -15.90 -3.68 1.80
CA ASP A 170 -16.63 -4.82 2.38
C ASP A 170 -16.15 -6.16 1.79
N TRP A 171 -15.85 -6.19 0.50
CA TRP A 171 -15.31 -7.38 -0.15
C TRP A 171 -13.90 -7.72 0.38
N ILE A 172 -13.03 -6.71 0.54
CA ILE A 172 -11.68 -6.90 1.10
C ILE A 172 -11.74 -7.40 2.54
N ASP A 173 -12.61 -6.83 3.38
CA ASP A 173 -12.81 -7.30 4.76
C ASP A 173 -13.29 -8.75 4.80
N GLY A 174 -14.27 -9.10 3.96
CA GLY A 174 -14.76 -10.47 3.83
C GLY A 174 -13.68 -11.45 3.42
N LEU A 175 -12.85 -11.07 2.45
CA LEU A 175 -11.74 -11.87 1.96
C LEU A 175 -10.66 -12.06 3.05
N TYR A 176 -10.28 -10.98 3.75
CA TYR A 176 -9.32 -11.04 4.85
C TYR A 176 -9.79 -11.98 5.97
N ARG A 177 -11.05 -11.88 6.40
CA ARG A 177 -11.64 -12.76 7.43
C ARG A 177 -11.68 -14.21 6.98
N TYR A 178 -12.04 -14.47 5.72
CA TYR A 178 -12.06 -15.82 5.16
C TYR A 178 -10.68 -16.48 5.19
N TYR A 179 -9.63 -15.75 4.74
CA TYR A 179 -8.26 -16.28 4.77
C TYR A 179 -7.72 -16.47 6.18
N ARG A 180 -8.07 -15.60 7.10
CA ARG A 180 -7.68 -15.72 8.50
C ARG A 180 -8.28 -16.98 9.14
N VAL A 181 -9.58 -17.23 8.96
CA VAL A 181 -10.29 -18.40 9.54
C VAL A 181 -9.79 -19.71 8.94
N ARG A 182 -9.52 -19.76 7.64
CA ARG A 182 -9.02 -20.98 6.99
C ARG A 182 -7.68 -21.44 7.56
N LYS A 183 -6.84 -20.49 7.92
CA LYS A 183 -5.50 -20.78 8.50
C LYS A 183 -5.56 -21.19 9.97
N ASP A 184 -6.57 -20.76 10.70
CA ASP A 184 -6.79 -21.19 12.10
C ASP A 184 -7.30 -22.63 12.20
N ASN A 185 -7.90 -23.17 11.12
CA ASN A 185 -8.52 -24.49 11.06
C ASN A 185 -7.73 -25.56 10.27
N GLY A 186 -6.60 -25.24 9.73
CA GLY A 186 -5.68 -26.15 9.00
C GLY A 186 -4.36 -26.32 9.71
#